data_c9657cb40a0cbdd1f3234de3bd6fc3bc
#
_entry.id   c9657cb40a0cbdd1f3234de3bd6fc3bc
#
_cell.length_a   1.000
_cell.length_b   1.000
_cell.length_c   1.000
_cell.angle_alpha   90.00
_cell.angle_beta   90.00
_cell.angle_gamma   90.00
#
_symmetry.space_group_name_H-M   'P 1'
#
loop_
_entity.id
_entity.type
_entity.pdbx_description
1 polymer ?
#
loop_
_entity_poly.entity_id
_entity_poly.type
_entity_poly.pdbx_seq_one_letter_code
_entity_poly.pdbx_strand_id
1 'polypeptide(L)'
;MASSTPVASGSPAASSSGPSATVAPSGRHHRPRSPFASPGLRAFLASRSGDVTAAVYDARDGRLWVFHPGVREYTASIVKVEIMGTALQEARQAGQGLPPAEQGLMPSMIEASDNDSATALLHDVGGASAVARFDRSAGMTDTEPSSLALIPGTPWPGWGLTTTTARDEVVLVSRFAYPNVVLSGTSRQYGLSLMENVEPGQAWGVSGGVPPGTTIALKNGWLPFGANWQINSIGWIDGHGRNYVLAVLTAANPSEAYGIDTIEGVASYVYRSGG
;
A
#
# COMPACT_ATOMS: atom_id res chain seq x y z
N MET A 1 -75.49 14.05 -32.73
CA MET A 1 -76.13 15.24 -32.19
C MET A 1 -74.99 15.97 -31.41
N ALA A 2 -74.40 16.95 -32.02
CA ALA A 2 -74.63 18.38 -31.90
C ALA A 2 -74.58 18.81 -30.42
N SER A 3 -73.84 19.72 -29.95
CA SER A 3 -73.46 21.08 -30.26
C SER A 3 -72.48 21.55 -29.20
N SER A 4 -71.54 22.24 -29.39
CA SER A 4 -71.18 23.64 -29.75
C SER A 4 -70.51 24.34 -28.59
N THR A 5 -69.38 24.92 -28.94
CA THR A 5 -68.59 25.95 -28.19
C THR A 5 -69.41 27.18 -27.78
N PRO A 6 -68.92 28.04 -26.87
CA PRO A 6 -68.11 29.14 -27.36
C PRO A 6 -66.93 29.63 -26.49
N VAL A 7 -66.11 30.39 -27.20
CA VAL A 7 -64.98 31.26 -26.90
C VAL A 7 -65.26 32.30 -25.82
N ALA A 8 -64.24 32.60 -24.97
CA ALA A 8 -64.11 33.93 -24.34
C ALA A 8 -62.63 34.32 -24.21
N SER A 9 -62.39 35.50 -24.76
CA SER A 9 -61.12 36.24 -24.78
C SER A 9 -60.71 36.80 -23.42
N GLY A 10 -59.46 36.96 -23.20
CA GLY A 10 -58.93 37.72 -22.09
C GLY A 10 -57.43 37.93 -22.18
N SER A 11 -57.01 39.13 -22.56
CA SER A 11 -55.67 39.69 -22.70
C SER A 11 -55.08 40.11 -21.37
N PRO A 12 -53.88 40.72 -21.28
CA PRO A 12 -52.61 40.08 -20.90
C PRO A 12 -52.16 40.56 -19.52
N ALA A 13 -51.36 39.74 -18.83
CA ALA A 13 -50.74 40.14 -17.57
C ALA A 13 -49.21 40.27 -17.72
N ALA A 14 -48.76 41.34 -17.11
CA ALA A 14 -47.45 41.93 -17.18
C ALA A 14 -46.28 41.01 -16.82
N SER A 15 -45.21 41.17 -17.59
CA SER A 15 -43.87 40.67 -17.30
C SER A 15 -43.29 41.40 -16.07
N SER A 16 -43.02 40.64 -15.00
CA SER A 16 -42.12 41.09 -13.91
C SER A 16 -40.76 40.44 -14.10
N SER A 17 -39.80 41.18 -14.58
CA SER A 17 -38.39 40.85 -14.58
C SER A 17 -37.86 40.86 -13.14
N GLY A 18 -37.70 39.64 -12.57
CA GLY A 18 -36.94 39.44 -11.33
C GLY A 18 -35.44 39.53 -11.58
N PRO A 19 -34.64 39.98 -10.60
CA PRO A 19 -33.19 40.10 -10.79
C PRO A 19 -32.54 38.74 -10.98
N SER A 20 -31.76 38.61 -12.06
CA SER A 20 -30.85 37.48 -12.28
C SER A 20 -29.88 37.38 -11.11
N ALA A 21 -30.02 36.34 -10.29
CA ALA A 21 -29.03 35.99 -9.31
C ALA A 21 -27.75 35.56 -10.06
N THR A 22 -26.73 36.37 -9.98
CA THR A 22 -25.38 36.05 -10.43
C THR A 22 -24.88 34.92 -9.57
N VAL A 23 -24.86 33.69 -10.10
CA VAL A 23 -24.22 32.54 -9.46
C VAL A 23 -22.73 32.88 -9.38
N ALA A 24 -22.25 33.10 -8.16
CA ALA A 24 -20.84 33.26 -7.90
C ALA A 24 -20.09 31.98 -8.38
N PRO A 25 -18.93 32.12 -9.02
CA PRO A 25 -18.17 30.96 -9.47
C PRO A 25 -17.82 30.10 -8.27
N SER A 26 -18.33 28.87 -8.27
CA SER A 26 -18.04 27.83 -7.31
C SER A 26 -16.53 27.74 -7.08
N GLY A 27 -16.14 27.73 -5.82
CA GLY A 27 -14.76 27.72 -5.35
C GLY A 27 -13.87 26.79 -6.16
N ARG A 28 -12.68 27.27 -6.48
CA ARG A 28 -11.61 26.46 -7.09
C ARG A 28 -11.37 25.27 -6.18
N HIS A 29 -11.86 24.10 -6.56
CA HIS A 29 -11.43 22.84 -5.95
C HIS A 29 -9.92 22.75 -6.13
N HIS A 30 -9.19 23.03 -5.08
CA HIS A 30 -7.75 22.85 -5.06
C HIS A 30 -7.50 21.34 -5.30
N ARG A 31 -7.04 20.98 -6.50
CA ARG A 31 -6.63 19.58 -6.75
C ARG A 31 -5.53 19.24 -5.75
N PRO A 32 -5.69 18.19 -4.93
CA PRO A 32 -4.64 17.76 -4.02
C PRO A 32 -3.33 17.56 -4.81
N ARG A 33 -2.24 18.07 -4.27
CA ARG A 33 -0.91 17.94 -4.88
C ARG A 33 -0.28 16.65 -4.37
N SER A 34 0.49 16.00 -5.25
CA SER A 34 1.30 14.85 -4.83
C SER A 34 2.17 15.24 -3.62
N PRO A 35 2.20 14.43 -2.54
CA PRO A 35 3.10 14.65 -1.41
C PRO A 35 4.57 14.66 -1.85
N PHE A 36 4.92 13.92 -2.90
CA PHE A 36 6.27 13.89 -3.49
C PHE A 36 6.64 15.19 -4.22
N ALA A 37 5.69 16.08 -4.49
CA ALA A 37 5.96 17.40 -5.06
C ALA A 37 6.40 18.45 -4.01
N SER A 38 6.38 18.10 -2.72
CA SER A 38 6.82 18.97 -1.62
C SER A 38 8.28 19.40 -1.81
N PRO A 39 8.59 20.72 -1.78
CA PRO A 39 9.99 21.17 -1.87
C PRO A 39 10.88 20.60 -0.76
N GLY A 40 10.33 20.46 0.47
CA GLY A 40 11.07 19.90 1.61
C GLY A 40 11.42 18.43 1.39
N LEU A 41 10.47 17.60 0.90
CA LEU A 41 10.76 16.21 0.59
C LEU A 41 11.78 16.07 -0.54
N ARG A 42 11.67 16.89 -1.59
CA ARG A 42 12.66 16.88 -2.67
C ARG A 42 14.07 17.25 -2.20
N ALA A 43 14.19 18.27 -1.35
CA ALA A 43 15.47 18.66 -0.75
C ALA A 43 16.02 17.54 0.14
N PHE A 44 15.17 16.90 0.96
CA PHE A 44 15.56 15.76 1.76
C PHE A 44 16.08 14.61 0.89
N LEU A 45 15.32 14.18 -0.12
CA LEU A 45 15.72 13.09 -1.03
C LEU A 45 17.02 13.42 -1.79
N ALA A 46 17.20 14.68 -2.22
CA ALA A 46 18.43 15.11 -2.88
C ALA A 46 19.67 15.08 -1.95
N SER A 47 19.49 15.06 -0.64
CA SER A 47 20.56 14.92 0.35
C SER A 47 20.88 13.47 0.71
N ARG A 48 20.06 12.50 0.20
CA ARG A 48 20.25 11.08 0.52
C ARG A 48 21.07 10.38 -0.57
N SER A 49 21.90 9.44 -0.13
CA SER A 49 22.60 8.49 -1.00
C SER A 49 21.71 7.26 -1.24
N GLY A 50 21.92 6.61 -2.36
CA GLY A 50 21.15 5.43 -2.73
C GLY A 50 19.87 5.77 -3.53
N ASP A 51 19.22 4.72 -3.98
CA ASP A 51 18.00 4.80 -4.78
C ASP A 51 16.76 4.78 -3.87
N VAL A 52 15.78 5.61 -4.20
CA VAL A 52 14.51 5.68 -3.47
C VAL A 52 13.36 5.63 -4.47
N THR A 53 12.44 4.70 -4.30
CA THR A 53 11.14 4.70 -4.96
C THR A 53 10.04 4.64 -3.91
N ALA A 54 8.93 5.33 -4.14
CA ALA A 54 7.84 5.36 -3.19
C ALA A 54 6.48 5.48 -3.89
N ALA A 55 5.44 4.97 -3.24
CA ALA A 55 4.07 5.17 -3.67
C ALA A 55 3.16 5.39 -2.45
N VAL A 56 2.15 6.22 -2.62
CA VAL A 56 1.11 6.43 -1.60
C VAL A 56 -0.26 6.44 -2.24
N TYR A 57 -1.18 5.68 -1.66
CA TYR A 57 -2.60 5.71 -1.99
C TYR A 57 -3.38 6.32 -0.84
N ASP A 58 -4.01 7.46 -1.08
CA ASP A 58 -4.90 8.13 -0.13
C ASP A 58 -6.34 7.66 -0.38
N ALA A 59 -6.92 6.96 0.60
CA ALA A 59 -8.27 6.41 0.50
C ALA A 59 -9.37 7.48 0.58
N ARG A 60 -9.07 8.68 1.09
CA ARG A 60 -10.05 9.76 1.25
C ARG A 60 -10.46 10.37 -0.08
N ASP A 61 -9.55 10.38 -1.05
CA ASP A 61 -9.81 10.90 -2.39
C ASP A 61 -9.57 9.89 -3.52
N GLY A 62 -9.17 8.66 -3.17
CA GLY A 62 -8.95 7.56 -4.10
C GLY A 62 -7.73 7.76 -5.00
N ARG A 63 -6.73 8.53 -4.57
CA ARG A 63 -5.57 8.88 -5.39
C ARG A 63 -4.34 8.08 -5.06
N LEU A 64 -3.67 7.67 -6.12
CA LEU A 64 -2.35 7.06 -6.08
C LEU A 64 -1.32 8.04 -6.65
N TRP A 65 -0.25 8.29 -5.90
CA TRP A 65 0.94 9.00 -6.35
C TRP A 65 2.14 8.09 -6.28
N VAL A 66 2.99 8.17 -7.29
CA VAL A 66 4.22 7.35 -7.37
C VAL A 66 5.40 8.28 -7.60
N PHE A 67 6.46 8.04 -6.86
CA PHE A 67 7.78 8.64 -7.00
C PHE A 67 8.72 7.60 -7.62
N HIS A 68 9.41 7.96 -8.70
CA HIS A 68 10.23 7.07 -9.54
C HIS A 68 9.47 5.81 -10.01
N PRO A 69 8.39 5.98 -10.80
CA PRO A 69 7.58 4.86 -11.27
C PRO A 69 8.41 3.90 -12.13
N GLY A 70 8.10 2.59 -12.03
CA GLY A 70 8.73 1.54 -12.83
C GLY A 70 10.12 1.09 -12.34
N VAL A 71 10.68 1.73 -11.31
CA VAL A 71 11.89 1.23 -10.65
C VAL A 71 11.50 -0.01 -9.85
N ARG A 72 12.20 -1.11 -10.11
CA ARG A 72 12.04 -2.39 -9.39
C ARG A 72 13.16 -2.56 -8.39
N GLU A 73 12.78 -3.00 -7.19
CA GLU A 73 13.70 -3.27 -6.10
C GLU A 73 13.47 -4.68 -5.55
N TYR A 74 14.48 -5.24 -4.91
CA TYR A 74 14.32 -6.49 -4.18
C TYR A 74 13.47 -6.27 -2.93
N THR A 75 12.53 -7.18 -2.71
CA THR A 75 11.57 -7.08 -1.59
C THR A 75 12.22 -7.27 -0.22
N ALA A 76 13.25 -8.10 -0.11
CA ALA A 76 13.64 -8.66 1.17
C ALA A 76 12.40 -9.24 1.89
N SER A 77 12.20 -8.98 3.18
CA SER A 77 11.10 -9.59 3.96
C SER A 77 9.71 -8.97 3.75
N ILE A 78 9.54 -7.93 2.90
CA ILE A 78 8.17 -7.47 2.61
C ILE A 78 7.38 -8.48 1.78
N VAL A 79 8.05 -9.36 0.98
CA VAL A 79 7.42 -10.49 0.26
C VAL A 79 6.60 -11.43 1.17
N LYS A 80 6.85 -11.43 2.47
CA LYS A 80 6.08 -12.23 3.43
C LYS A 80 4.61 -11.84 3.47
N VAL A 81 4.26 -10.61 3.09
CA VAL A 81 2.87 -10.16 2.93
C VAL A 81 2.24 -10.80 1.69
N GLU A 82 3.00 -10.99 0.60
CA GLU A 82 2.55 -11.74 -0.60
C GLU A 82 2.31 -13.21 -0.26
N ILE A 83 3.25 -13.85 0.49
CA ILE A 83 3.12 -15.26 0.95
C ILE A 83 1.87 -15.40 1.82
N MET A 84 1.66 -14.50 2.79
CA MET A 84 0.46 -14.47 3.63
C MET A 84 -0.81 -14.29 2.78
N GLY A 85 -0.81 -13.36 1.84
CA GLY A 85 -1.92 -13.11 0.93
C GLY A 85 -2.27 -14.34 0.09
N THR A 86 -1.25 -15.08 -0.37
CA THR A 86 -1.41 -16.32 -1.14
C THR A 86 -2.13 -17.38 -0.31
N ALA A 87 -1.64 -17.70 0.90
CA ALA A 87 -2.25 -18.68 1.78
C ALA A 87 -3.70 -18.32 2.14
N LEU A 88 -3.96 -17.06 2.47
CA LEU A 88 -5.30 -16.57 2.79
C LEU A 88 -6.27 -16.64 1.59
N GLN A 89 -5.78 -16.38 0.38
CA GLN A 89 -6.59 -16.50 -0.83
C GLN A 89 -6.90 -17.97 -1.15
N GLU A 90 -5.92 -18.85 -1.05
CA GLU A 90 -6.10 -20.29 -1.32
C GLU A 90 -7.07 -20.93 -0.33
N ALA A 91 -6.94 -20.65 0.97
CA ALA A 91 -7.89 -21.10 1.99
C ALA A 91 -9.33 -20.64 1.67
N ARG A 92 -9.49 -19.36 1.27
CA ARG A 92 -10.79 -18.83 0.84
C ARG A 92 -11.33 -19.54 -0.40
N GLN A 93 -10.50 -19.79 -1.41
CA GLN A 93 -10.91 -20.46 -2.65
C GLN A 93 -11.32 -21.91 -2.39
N ALA A 94 -10.68 -22.58 -1.44
CA ALA A 94 -11.05 -23.90 -0.97
C ALA A 94 -12.34 -23.91 -0.12
N GLY A 95 -12.87 -22.75 0.25
CA GLY A 95 -14.01 -22.64 1.16
C GLY A 95 -13.69 -23.07 2.59
N GLN A 96 -12.43 -23.02 2.99
CA GLN A 96 -11.91 -23.49 4.28
C GLN A 96 -11.19 -22.35 5.02
N GLY A 97 -10.93 -22.57 6.33
CA GLY A 97 -9.97 -21.76 7.07
C GLY A 97 -8.54 -22.10 6.70
N LEU A 98 -7.58 -21.30 7.17
CA LEU A 98 -6.16 -21.68 7.06
C LEU A 98 -5.92 -23.03 7.72
N PRO A 99 -5.11 -23.92 7.10
CA PRO A 99 -4.63 -25.12 7.75
C PRO A 99 -3.95 -24.79 9.10
N PRO A 100 -4.12 -25.62 10.15
CA PRO A 100 -3.53 -25.34 11.47
C PRO A 100 -2.01 -25.12 11.45
N ALA A 101 -1.28 -25.81 10.58
CA ALA A 101 0.16 -25.62 10.41
C ALA A 101 0.49 -24.21 9.91
N GLU A 102 -0.17 -23.76 8.85
CA GLU A 102 0.00 -22.41 8.29
C GLU A 102 -0.43 -21.33 9.29
N GLN A 103 -1.55 -21.57 10.00
CA GLN A 103 -2.03 -20.65 11.04
C GLN A 103 -1.00 -20.48 12.17
N GLY A 104 -0.26 -21.54 12.52
CA GLY A 104 0.80 -21.52 13.54
C GLY A 104 2.04 -20.75 13.09
N LEU A 105 2.36 -20.74 11.80
CA LEU A 105 3.56 -20.09 11.24
C LEU A 105 3.35 -18.59 10.92
N MET A 106 2.12 -18.17 10.62
CA MET A 106 1.82 -16.81 10.19
C MET A 106 2.28 -15.72 11.16
N PRO A 107 2.02 -15.80 12.49
CA PRO A 107 2.48 -14.77 13.43
C PRO A 107 4.00 -14.63 13.42
N SER A 108 4.75 -15.71 13.55
CA SER A 108 6.22 -15.67 13.52
C SER A 108 6.75 -15.06 12.22
N MET A 109 6.14 -15.42 11.06
CA MET A 109 6.54 -14.88 9.77
C MET A 109 6.31 -13.37 9.67
N ILE A 110 5.18 -12.85 10.14
CA ILE A 110 4.82 -11.44 9.95
C ILE A 110 5.33 -10.59 11.11
N GLU A 111 5.06 -10.98 12.36
CA GLU A 111 5.35 -10.18 13.55
C GLU A 111 6.85 -10.14 13.87
N ALA A 112 7.51 -11.31 13.87
CA ALA A 112 8.95 -11.45 14.13
C ALA A 112 9.80 -11.46 12.85
N SER A 113 9.18 -11.49 11.67
CA SER A 113 9.87 -11.62 10.39
C SER A 113 10.71 -12.90 10.27
N ASP A 114 10.25 -14.00 10.88
CA ASP A 114 10.96 -15.28 10.90
C ASP A 114 11.11 -15.88 9.49
N ASN A 115 12.33 -16.27 9.14
CA ASN A 115 12.67 -16.76 7.80
C ASN A 115 12.30 -18.23 7.59
N ASP A 116 12.37 -19.04 8.63
CA ASP A 116 12.04 -20.46 8.55
C ASP A 116 10.53 -20.63 8.36
N SER A 117 9.73 -19.86 9.11
CA SER A 117 8.28 -19.79 8.92
C SER A 117 7.90 -19.32 7.52
N ALA A 118 8.59 -18.31 6.98
CA ALA A 118 8.34 -17.83 5.62
C ALA A 118 8.69 -18.89 4.57
N THR A 119 9.79 -19.59 4.74
CA THR A 119 10.22 -20.65 3.82
C THR A 119 9.25 -21.84 3.85
N ALA A 120 8.80 -22.24 5.04
CA ALA A 120 7.81 -23.30 5.19
C ALA A 120 6.48 -22.92 4.53
N LEU A 121 5.95 -21.74 4.85
CA LEU A 121 4.70 -21.25 4.25
C LEU A 121 4.79 -21.11 2.73
N LEU A 122 5.90 -20.57 2.21
CA LEU A 122 6.12 -20.48 0.76
C LEU A 122 6.09 -21.87 0.10
N HIS A 123 6.69 -22.87 0.74
CA HIS A 123 6.63 -24.24 0.26
C HIS A 123 5.19 -24.78 0.27
N ASP A 124 4.47 -24.59 1.37
CA ASP A 124 3.12 -25.12 1.57
C ASP A 124 2.10 -24.53 0.57
N VAL A 125 2.21 -23.24 0.24
CA VAL A 125 1.37 -22.59 -0.80
C VAL A 125 1.80 -22.92 -2.24
N GLY A 126 2.83 -23.75 -2.46
CA GLY A 126 3.26 -24.13 -3.81
C GLY A 126 4.28 -23.20 -4.47
N GLY A 127 5.06 -22.48 -3.66
CA GLY A 127 6.25 -21.74 -4.05
C GLY A 127 5.97 -20.46 -4.85
N ALA A 128 7.03 -19.94 -5.48
CA ALA A 128 7.00 -18.68 -6.24
C ALA A 128 5.89 -18.62 -7.30
N SER A 129 5.54 -19.77 -7.92
CA SER A 129 4.48 -19.83 -8.91
C SER A 129 3.09 -19.55 -8.33
N ALA A 130 2.84 -19.96 -7.08
CA ALA A 130 1.58 -19.66 -6.39
C ALA A 130 1.52 -18.18 -6.01
N VAL A 131 2.60 -17.63 -5.45
CA VAL A 131 2.73 -16.20 -5.15
C VAL A 131 2.49 -15.38 -6.41
N ALA A 132 3.12 -15.72 -7.54
CA ALA A 132 2.90 -15.02 -8.81
C ALA A 132 1.43 -15.08 -9.31
N ARG A 133 0.68 -16.13 -8.98
CA ARG A 133 -0.77 -16.17 -9.29
C ARG A 133 -1.55 -15.21 -8.39
N PHE A 134 -1.21 -15.20 -7.10
CA PHE A 134 -1.79 -14.25 -6.15
C PHE A 134 -1.51 -12.80 -6.58
N ASP A 135 -0.26 -12.45 -6.90
CA ASP A 135 0.14 -11.10 -7.32
C ASP A 135 -0.69 -10.62 -8.51
N ARG A 136 -0.79 -11.46 -9.55
CA ARG A 136 -1.64 -11.13 -10.71
C ARG A 136 -3.09 -10.91 -10.31
N SER A 137 -3.64 -11.72 -9.42
CA SER A 137 -5.02 -11.58 -8.95
C SER A 137 -5.21 -10.32 -8.09
N ALA A 138 -4.18 -9.93 -7.36
CA ALA A 138 -4.12 -8.70 -6.58
C ALA A 138 -3.96 -7.45 -7.44
N GLY A 139 -3.49 -7.59 -8.70
CA GLY A 139 -3.23 -6.48 -9.62
C GLY A 139 -1.81 -5.93 -9.52
N MET A 140 -0.88 -6.72 -9.00
CA MET A 140 0.56 -6.46 -8.99
C MET A 140 1.14 -6.92 -10.33
N THR A 141 1.37 -6.01 -11.24
CA THR A 141 1.74 -6.31 -12.63
C THR A 141 3.24 -6.26 -12.89
N ASP A 142 3.97 -5.66 -11.97
CA ASP A 142 5.42 -5.42 -12.06
C ASP A 142 6.21 -6.14 -10.95
N THR A 143 5.58 -7.14 -10.32
CA THR A 143 6.20 -7.98 -9.28
C THR A 143 6.53 -9.36 -9.86
N GLU A 144 7.75 -9.85 -9.55
CA GLU A 144 8.25 -11.14 -10.01
C GLU A 144 8.83 -11.94 -8.84
N PRO A 145 8.09 -12.92 -8.29
CA PRO A 145 8.54 -13.76 -7.21
C PRO A 145 9.77 -14.59 -7.58
N SER A 146 10.79 -14.56 -6.71
CA SER A 146 12.00 -15.34 -6.91
C SER A 146 11.77 -16.83 -6.59
N SER A 147 12.22 -17.69 -7.49
CA SER A 147 12.21 -19.15 -7.33
C SER A 147 13.52 -19.71 -6.75
N LEU A 148 14.48 -18.85 -6.42
CA LEU A 148 15.76 -19.28 -5.86
C LEU A 148 15.57 -19.83 -4.44
N ALA A 149 16.24 -20.93 -4.11
CA ALA A 149 16.24 -21.46 -2.75
C ALA A 149 17.03 -20.56 -1.80
N LEU A 150 18.22 -20.12 -2.23
CA LEU A 150 19.10 -19.23 -1.47
C LEU A 150 19.62 -18.11 -2.37
N ILE A 151 19.98 -16.98 -1.76
CA ILE A 151 20.73 -15.92 -2.41
C ILE A 151 22.17 -16.43 -2.64
N PRO A 152 22.69 -16.40 -3.87
CA PRO A 152 24.02 -16.97 -4.18
C PRO A 152 25.11 -16.43 -3.26
N GLY A 153 25.87 -17.36 -2.64
CA GLY A 153 26.99 -17.03 -1.76
C GLY A 153 26.60 -16.57 -0.35
N THR A 154 25.34 -16.69 0.04
CA THR A 154 24.84 -16.30 1.36
C THR A 154 23.96 -17.39 1.97
N PRO A 155 23.70 -17.36 3.29
CA PRO A 155 22.72 -18.22 3.92
C PRO A 155 21.27 -17.70 3.80
N TRP A 156 21.06 -16.56 3.14
CA TRP A 156 19.75 -15.92 3.07
C TRP A 156 18.81 -16.61 2.09
N PRO A 157 17.52 -16.75 2.41
CA PRO A 157 16.54 -17.35 1.52
C PRO A 157 16.40 -16.55 0.20
N GLY A 158 16.32 -17.28 -0.91
CA GLY A 158 16.26 -16.70 -2.24
C GLY A 158 14.97 -15.93 -2.56
N TRP A 159 13.88 -16.22 -1.85
CA TRP A 159 12.63 -15.47 -1.98
C TRP A 159 12.79 -13.97 -1.66
N GLY A 160 13.79 -13.58 -0.86
CA GLY A 160 14.12 -12.17 -0.60
C GLY A 160 14.59 -11.40 -1.84
N LEU A 161 14.93 -12.10 -2.94
CA LEU A 161 15.23 -11.51 -4.25
C LEU A 161 14.01 -11.40 -5.18
N THR A 162 12.79 -11.58 -4.66
CA THR A 162 11.59 -11.15 -5.38
C THR A 162 11.73 -9.69 -5.76
N THR A 163 11.42 -9.33 -7.01
CA THR A 163 11.46 -7.94 -7.45
C THR A 163 10.07 -7.35 -7.51
N THR A 164 9.93 -6.11 -7.09
CA THR A 164 8.64 -5.41 -7.05
C THR A 164 8.80 -3.91 -7.31
N THR A 165 7.71 -3.19 -7.44
CA THR A 165 7.64 -1.73 -7.48
C THR A 165 6.91 -1.18 -6.26
N ALA A 166 7.22 0.05 -5.86
CA ALA A 166 6.48 0.70 -4.76
C ALA A 166 4.96 0.80 -5.06
N ARG A 167 4.58 0.91 -6.35
CA ARG A 167 3.19 0.88 -6.78
C ARG A 167 2.53 -0.46 -6.44
N ASP A 168 3.16 -1.56 -6.77
CA ASP A 168 2.60 -2.89 -6.55
C ASP A 168 2.49 -3.20 -5.05
N GLU A 169 3.45 -2.75 -4.26
CA GLU A 169 3.39 -2.88 -2.80
C GLU A 169 2.23 -2.08 -2.18
N VAL A 170 1.93 -0.90 -2.70
CA VAL A 170 0.71 -0.15 -2.33
C VAL A 170 -0.54 -0.93 -2.73
N VAL A 171 -0.56 -1.55 -3.90
CA VAL A 171 -1.66 -2.42 -4.34
C VAL A 171 -1.83 -3.60 -3.39
N LEU A 172 -0.73 -4.28 -3.03
CA LEU A 172 -0.73 -5.41 -2.10
C LEU A 172 -1.35 -5.04 -0.75
N VAL A 173 -0.80 -4.03 -0.08
CA VAL A 173 -1.30 -3.60 1.24
C VAL A 173 -2.74 -3.11 1.16
N SER A 174 -3.13 -2.47 0.05
CA SER A 174 -4.52 -2.06 -0.17
C SER A 174 -5.51 -3.24 -0.23
N ARG A 175 -5.04 -4.45 -0.61
CA ARG A 175 -5.89 -5.66 -0.55
C ARG A 175 -6.21 -6.10 0.88
N PHE A 176 -5.35 -5.76 1.81
CA PHE A 176 -5.63 -5.96 3.24
C PHE A 176 -6.44 -4.79 3.82
N ALA A 177 -6.07 -3.56 3.53
CA ALA A 177 -6.69 -2.36 4.11
C ALA A 177 -8.16 -2.16 3.68
N TYR A 178 -8.48 -2.41 2.42
CA TYR A 178 -9.78 -2.02 1.86
C TYR A 178 -10.59 -3.20 1.30
N PRO A 179 -11.94 -3.10 1.27
CA PRO A 179 -12.81 -4.14 0.69
C PRO A 179 -12.44 -4.44 -0.78
N ASN A 180 -12.35 -5.74 -1.11
CA ASN A 180 -12.03 -6.21 -2.45
C ASN A 180 -12.52 -7.65 -2.67
N VAL A 181 -12.32 -8.17 -3.88
CA VAL A 181 -12.73 -9.54 -4.27
C VAL A 181 -11.62 -10.58 -4.08
N VAL A 182 -10.39 -10.18 -3.80
CA VAL A 182 -9.21 -11.07 -3.67
C VAL A 182 -9.18 -11.72 -2.29
N LEU A 183 -9.33 -10.93 -1.23
CA LEU A 183 -9.33 -11.39 0.15
C LEU A 183 -10.69 -11.17 0.81
N SER A 184 -11.13 -12.13 1.64
CA SER A 184 -12.34 -11.97 2.45
C SER A 184 -12.16 -10.91 3.55
N GLY A 185 -13.26 -10.42 4.12
CA GLY A 185 -13.20 -9.51 5.26
C GLY A 185 -12.42 -10.09 6.43
N THR A 186 -12.65 -11.36 6.76
CA THR A 186 -11.94 -12.07 7.83
C THR A 186 -10.45 -12.22 7.52
N SER A 187 -10.10 -12.62 6.29
CA SER A 187 -8.69 -12.74 5.86
C SER A 187 -7.95 -11.40 5.96
N ARG A 188 -8.59 -10.31 5.53
CA ARG A 188 -8.02 -8.98 5.61
C ARG A 188 -7.77 -8.54 7.05
N GLN A 189 -8.78 -8.70 7.92
CA GLN A 189 -8.67 -8.35 9.35
C GLN A 189 -7.56 -9.16 10.02
N TYR A 190 -7.47 -10.45 9.74
CA TYR A 190 -6.41 -11.29 10.28
C TYR A 190 -5.03 -10.82 9.81
N GLY A 191 -4.83 -10.60 8.51
CA GLY A 191 -3.55 -10.11 7.98
C GLY A 191 -3.16 -8.74 8.55
N LEU A 192 -4.11 -7.80 8.64
CA LEU A 192 -3.85 -6.50 9.28
C LEU A 192 -3.47 -6.66 10.75
N SER A 193 -4.16 -7.51 11.51
CA SER A 193 -3.84 -7.71 12.93
C SER A 193 -2.40 -8.21 13.14
N LEU A 194 -1.90 -9.07 12.26
CA LEU A 194 -0.49 -9.50 12.32
C LEU A 194 0.47 -8.34 12.00
N MET A 195 0.15 -7.53 10.99
CA MET A 195 0.96 -6.37 10.61
C MET A 195 0.91 -5.23 11.64
N GLU A 196 -0.14 -5.14 12.45
CA GLU A 196 -0.26 -4.20 13.57
C GLU A 196 0.57 -4.64 14.80
N ASN A 197 0.85 -5.94 14.91
CA ASN A 197 1.54 -6.55 16.05
C ASN A 197 3.02 -6.88 15.76
N VAL A 198 3.65 -6.25 14.78
CA VAL A 198 5.08 -6.44 14.56
C VAL A 198 5.88 -6.14 15.83
N GLU A 199 6.94 -6.91 16.07
CA GLU A 199 7.81 -6.72 17.23
C GLU A 199 8.32 -5.26 17.32
N PRO A 200 8.46 -4.70 18.53
CA PRO A 200 8.85 -3.29 18.71
C PRO A 200 10.13 -2.89 17.96
N GLY A 201 11.10 -3.82 17.83
CA GLY A 201 12.32 -3.62 17.06
C GLY A 201 12.12 -3.50 15.55
N GLN A 202 10.93 -3.83 15.06
CA GLN A 202 10.55 -3.77 13.64
C GLN A 202 9.46 -2.72 13.37
N ALA A 203 9.05 -1.93 14.35
CA ALA A 203 7.99 -0.92 14.20
C ALA A 203 8.48 0.41 13.60
N TRP A 204 9.54 0.38 12.78
CA TRP A 204 10.12 1.52 12.07
C TRP A 204 9.58 1.67 10.64
N GLY A 205 10.04 2.69 9.93
CA GLY A 205 9.80 2.85 8.49
C GLY A 205 8.59 3.72 8.17
N VAL A 206 7.52 3.16 7.57
CA VAL A 206 6.31 3.94 7.22
C VAL A 206 5.57 4.52 8.42
N SER A 207 5.93 4.10 9.63
CA SER A 207 5.49 4.69 10.91
C SER A 207 6.16 6.03 11.23
N GLY A 208 7.22 6.41 10.51
CA GLY A 208 8.00 7.61 10.78
C GLY A 208 7.17 8.89 10.77
N GLY A 209 7.17 9.63 11.88
CA GLY A 209 6.43 10.89 12.05
C GLY A 209 4.93 10.75 12.24
N VAL A 210 4.42 9.53 12.39
CA VAL A 210 3.01 9.26 12.70
C VAL A 210 2.76 9.43 14.21
N PRO A 211 1.75 10.21 14.65
CA PRO A 211 1.51 10.45 16.06
C PRO A 211 0.96 9.22 16.79
N PRO A 212 1.17 9.14 18.12
CA PRO A 212 0.56 8.11 18.95
C PRO A 212 -0.97 8.05 18.80
N GLY A 213 -1.54 6.84 18.92
CA GLY A 213 -2.98 6.62 18.78
C GLY A 213 -3.44 6.49 17.32
N THR A 214 -2.53 6.43 16.38
CA THR A 214 -2.80 6.03 14.98
C THR A 214 -2.64 4.53 14.83
N THR A 215 -3.54 3.88 14.12
CA THR A 215 -3.40 2.47 13.72
C THR A 215 -2.36 2.39 12.60
N ILE A 216 -1.38 1.52 12.77
CA ILE A 216 -0.32 1.27 11.80
C ILE A 216 -0.16 -0.23 11.62
N ALA A 217 -0.47 -0.73 10.42
CA ALA A 217 -0.18 -2.10 10.02
C ALA A 217 0.97 -2.05 9.02
N LEU A 218 2.14 -2.61 9.37
CA LEU A 218 3.33 -2.49 8.53
C LEU A 218 4.09 -3.81 8.38
N LYS A 219 4.94 -3.87 7.36
CA LYS A 219 5.98 -4.89 7.21
C LYS A 219 7.23 -4.25 6.66
N ASN A 220 8.36 -4.61 7.25
CA ASN A 220 9.67 -4.17 6.84
C ASN A 220 10.46 -5.30 6.20
N GLY A 221 11.43 -4.91 5.38
CA GLY A 221 12.38 -5.82 4.77
C GLY A 221 13.76 -5.17 4.71
N TRP A 222 14.80 -5.94 5.03
CA TRP A 222 16.18 -5.50 4.94
C TRP A 222 17.07 -6.64 4.46
N LEU A 223 18.06 -6.28 3.65
CA LEU A 223 18.98 -7.25 3.06
C LEU A 223 20.32 -6.56 2.84
N PRO A 224 21.43 -7.08 3.39
CA PRO A 224 22.76 -6.66 2.98
C PRO A 224 23.01 -7.13 1.54
N PHE A 225 23.45 -6.21 0.68
CA PHE A 225 23.72 -6.49 -0.74
C PHE A 225 25.08 -5.92 -1.13
N GLY A 226 26.10 -6.75 -1.14
CA GLY A 226 27.50 -6.32 -1.31
C GLY A 226 27.94 -5.42 -0.16
N ALA A 227 28.40 -4.22 -0.47
CA ALA A 227 28.79 -3.21 0.53
C ALA A 227 27.63 -2.31 0.98
N ASN A 228 26.44 -2.50 0.42
CA ASN A 228 25.28 -1.64 0.61
C ASN A 228 24.10 -2.43 1.22
N TRP A 229 23.00 -1.72 1.46
CA TRP A 229 21.77 -2.29 2.02
C TRP A 229 20.56 -1.98 1.15
N GLN A 230 19.70 -2.97 1.03
CA GLN A 230 18.31 -2.84 0.57
C GLN A 230 17.44 -2.69 1.81
N ILE A 231 16.67 -1.60 1.91
CA ILE A 231 15.79 -1.34 3.06
C ILE A 231 14.42 -0.94 2.53
N ASN A 232 13.38 -1.61 2.98
CA ASN A 232 12.01 -1.43 2.51
C ASN A 232 11.03 -1.34 3.69
N SER A 233 9.97 -0.57 3.51
CA SER A 233 8.85 -0.53 4.44
C SER A 233 7.56 -0.28 3.70
N ILE A 234 6.54 -1.08 4.01
CA ILE A 234 5.20 -0.96 3.46
C ILE A 234 4.18 -0.98 4.59
N GLY A 235 3.07 -0.29 4.44
CA GLY A 235 2.03 -0.33 5.48
C GLY A 235 0.82 0.53 5.21
N TRP A 236 -0.18 0.32 6.04
CA TRP A 236 -1.43 1.08 6.11
C TRP A 236 -1.46 1.91 7.38
N ILE A 237 -1.87 3.15 7.23
CA ILE A 237 -1.96 4.14 8.31
C ILE A 237 -3.37 4.68 8.39
N ASP A 238 -4.03 4.56 9.56
CA ASP A 238 -5.39 5.04 9.80
C ASP A 238 -5.53 5.74 11.16
N GLY A 239 -6.02 6.96 11.14
CA GLY A 239 -6.26 7.77 12.33
C GLY A 239 -5.93 9.24 12.14
N HIS A 240 -6.37 10.07 13.06
CA HIS A 240 -6.18 11.53 13.04
C HIS A 240 -6.60 12.19 11.70
N GLY A 241 -7.67 11.66 11.06
CA GLY A 241 -8.14 12.13 9.77
C GLY A 241 -7.27 11.73 8.59
N ARG A 242 -6.41 10.76 8.73
CA ARG A 242 -5.59 10.11 7.69
C ARG A 242 -6.08 8.71 7.45
N ASN A 243 -6.08 8.26 6.21
CA ASN A 243 -6.29 6.87 5.83
C ASN A 243 -5.57 6.64 4.50
N TYR A 244 -4.38 6.04 4.56
CA TYR A 244 -3.55 5.84 3.37
C TYR A 244 -2.68 4.59 3.49
N VAL A 245 -2.25 4.09 2.33
CA VAL A 245 -1.21 3.06 2.20
C VAL A 245 0.05 3.71 1.65
N LEU A 246 1.19 3.40 2.26
CA LEU A 246 2.50 3.89 1.84
C LEU A 246 3.46 2.72 1.63
N ALA A 247 4.20 2.77 0.55
CA ALA A 247 5.36 1.91 0.30
C ALA A 247 6.58 2.78 0.00
N VAL A 248 7.69 2.49 0.63
CA VAL A 248 8.99 3.12 0.36
C VAL A 248 10.02 2.02 0.24
N LEU A 249 10.64 1.93 -0.93
CA LEU A 249 11.68 0.94 -1.24
C LEU A 249 12.98 1.70 -1.50
N THR A 250 14.07 1.21 -0.92
CA THR A 250 15.37 1.88 -1.05
C THR A 250 16.48 0.87 -1.29
N ALA A 251 17.43 1.22 -2.17
CA ALA A 251 18.59 0.41 -2.50
C ALA A 251 19.89 1.23 -2.36
N ALA A 252 21.01 0.53 -2.40
CA ALA A 252 22.35 1.12 -2.33
C ALA A 252 22.57 2.03 -1.10
N ASN A 253 21.88 1.76 0.01
CA ASN A 253 22.08 2.49 1.26
C ASN A 253 23.45 2.14 1.86
N PRO A 254 24.22 3.11 2.38
CA PRO A 254 25.54 2.85 2.97
C PRO A 254 25.46 2.05 4.28
N SER A 255 24.30 2.02 4.96
CA SER A 255 24.04 1.19 6.13
C SER A 255 22.54 0.93 6.29
N GLU A 256 22.18 -0.06 7.11
CA GLU A 256 20.80 -0.33 7.49
C GLU A 256 20.13 0.89 8.14
N ALA A 257 20.75 1.46 9.17
CA ALA A 257 20.24 2.65 9.87
C ALA A 257 20.01 3.84 8.91
N TYR A 258 20.92 4.04 7.95
CA TYR A 258 20.76 5.09 6.95
C TYR A 258 19.52 4.89 6.07
N GLY A 259 19.25 3.65 5.64
CA GLY A 259 18.06 3.33 4.87
C GLY A 259 16.78 3.52 5.69
N ILE A 260 16.78 3.10 6.95
CA ILE A 260 15.66 3.33 7.90
C ILE A 260 15.37 4.81 8.02
N ASP A 261 16.38 5.65 8.33
CA ASP A 261 16.24 7.11 8.43
C ASP A 261 15.69 7.73 7.13
N THR A 262 16.09 7.17 5.96
CA THR A 262 15.58 7.64 4.67
C THR A 262 14.08 7.37 4.53
N ILE A 263 13.64 6.17 4.86
CA ILE A 263 12.23 5.78 4.80
C ILE A 263 11.39 6.58 5.78
N GLU A 264 11.84 6.72 7.04
CA GLU A 264 11.13 7.49 8.08
C GLU A 264 11.02 8.97 7.72
N GLY A 265 12.06 9.52 7.10
CA GLY A 265 12.03 10.88 6.55
C GLY A 265 10.93 11.02 5.49
N VAL A 266 10.88 10.12 4.50
CA VAL A 266 9.82 10.11 3.47
C VAL A 266 8.44 9.98 4.11
N ALA A 267 8.25 9.01 5.01
CA ALA A 267 6.99 8.77 5.71
C ALA A 267 6.50 10.02 6.45
N SER A 268 7.41 10.67 7.19
CA SER A 268 7.14 11.91 7.93
C SER A 268 6.69 13.07 7.01
N TYR A 269 7.30 13.22 5.82
CA TYR A 269 6.86 14.21 4.85
C TYR A 269 5.49 13.87 4.25
N VAL A 270 5.24 12.60 3.92
CA VAL A 270 3.95 12.13 3.42
C VAL A 270 2.86 12.39 4.45
N TYR A 271 3.06 12.00 5.71
CA TYR A 271 2.10 12.23 6.79
C TYR A 271 1.74 13.71 6.94
N ARG A 272 2.74 14.61 6.97
CA ARG A 272 2.54 16.06 7.11
C ARG A 272 1.84 16.69 5.90
N SER A 273 2.02 16.15 4.71
CA SER A 273 1.38 16.68 3.49
C SER A 273 -0.08 16.27 3.32
N GLY A 274 -0.56 15.38 4.14
CA GLY A 274 -1.94 14.96 4.10
C GLY A 274 -2.15 13.47 3.79
N GLY A 275 -1.06 12.73 3.58
CA GLY A 275 -1.09 11.29 3.26
C GLY A 275 -1.57 11.05 1.87
#